data_06acaffd95b3c6eda64873580b47d172
#
_entry.id   06acaffd95b3c6eda64873580b47d172
#
_cell.length_a   1.000
_cell.length_b   1.000
_cell.length_c   1.000
_cell.angle_alpha   90.00
_cell.angle_beta   90.00
_cell.angle_gamma   90.00
#
_symmetry.space_group_name_H-M   'P 1'
#
loop_
_entity.id
_entity.type
_entity.pdbx_description
1 polymer ?
#
loop_
_entity_poly.entity_id
_entity_poly.type
_entity_poly.pdbx_seq_one_letter_code
_entity_poly.pdbx_strand_id
1 'polypeptide(L)'
;MAVTEAQLRKVLTARFHGLLLAGKHHEDSQVCALELLSVVQGVSWTDSPTDVRTFDLRALNDIDVSNECRTTYLLPVLARYANSLEWIPKRQEEVVTRLTLLTVNRLIAELPALPDAIRMQCHNAKTLGEAKAAARA
;
A
#
# COMPACT_ATOMS: atom_id res chain seq x y z
N MET A 1 7.97 -17.40 8.55
CA MET A 1 6.58 -17.66 9.00
C MET A 1 5.69 -16.60 8.39
N ALA A 2 4.57 -17.00 7.82
CA ALA A 2 3.67 -16.06 7.16
C ALA A 2 3.01 -15.10 8.16
N VAL A 3 2.98 -13.81 7.85
CA VAL A 3 2.27 -12.79 8.63
C VAL A 3 0.79 -12.83 8.27
N THR A 4 -0.09 -12.86 9.27
CA THR A 4 -1.54 -12.87 9.06
C THR A 4 -2.18 -11.56 9.52
N GLU A 5 -3.32 -11.20 8.95
CA GLU A 5 -4.09 -10.04 9.40
C GLU A 5 -4.46 -10.14 10.89
N ALA A 6 -4.77 -11.35 11.37
CA ALA A 6 -5.09 -11.58 12.78
C ALA A 6 -3.92 -11.26 13.71
N GLN A 7 -2.68 -11.60 13.33
CA GLN A 7 -1.49 -11.23 14.09
C GLN A 7 -1.26 -9.73 14.10
N LEU A 8 -1.39 -9.05 12.94
CA LEU A 8 -1.28 -7.60 12.84
C LEU A 8 -2.32 -6.91 13.74
N ARG A 9 -3.56 -7.34 13.65
CA ARG A 9 -4.67 -6.79 14.46
C ARG A 9 -4.45 -7.01 15.95
N LYS A 10 -4.00 -8.19 16.37
CA LYS A 10 -3.69 -8.51 17.76
C LYS A 10 -2.62 -7.56 18.32
N VAL A 11 -1.51 -7.38 17.63
CA VAL A 11 -0.42 -6.49 18.06
C VAL A 11 -0.88 -5.03 18.05
N LEU A 12 -1.58 -4.60 17.00
CA LEU A 12 -2.12 -3.25 16.88
C LEU A 12 -3.05 -2.90 18.05
N THR A 13 -3.96 -3.80 18.40
CA THR A 13 -4.89 -3.58 19.53
C THR A 13 -4.18 -3.59 20.88
N ALA A 14 -3.24 -4.52 21.07
CA ALA A 14 -2.58 -4.68 22.37
C ALA A 14 -1.58 -3.56 22.69
N ARG A 15 -0.93 -2.97 21.67
CA ARG A 15 0.16 -2.00 21.88
C ARG A 15 -0.13 -0.59 21.37
N PHE A 16 -1.02 -0.42 20.39
CA PHE A 16 -1.18 0.83 19.62
C PHE A 16 -2.64 1.28 19.53
N HIS A 17 -3.45 0.96 20.52
CA HIS A 17 -4.86 1.39 20.62
C HIS A 17 -5.75 0.99 19.42
N GLY A 18 -5.33 0.02 18.62
CA GLY A 18 -6.12 -0.53 17.53
C GLY A 18 -6.17 0.30 16.24
N LEU A 19 -5.41 1.39 16.12
CA LEU A 19 -5.43 2.30 14.98
C LEU A 19 -4.05 2.46 14.34
N LEU A 20 -4.02 2.41 13.01
CA LEU A 20 -2.88 2.83 12.19
C LEU A 20 -2.95 4.34 11.97
N LEU A 21 -1.82 5.01 12.07
CA LEU A 21 -1.67 6.45 11.87
C LEU A 21 -0.86 6.75 10.60
N ALA A 22 -1.07 7.93 10.03
CA ALA A 22 -0.22 8.42 8.96
C ALA A 22 1.14 8.88 9.51
N GLY A 23 2.16 8.86 8.65
CA GLY A 23 3.50 9.37 8.98
C GLY A 23 4.38 8.35 9.70
N LYS A 24 5.50 8.86 10.20
CA LYS A 24 6.51 8.12 10.94
C LYS A 24 6.41 8.41 12.43
N HIS A 25 6.56 7.38 13.24
CA HIS A 25 6.41 7.47 14.69
C HIS A 25 7.64 6.93 15.42
N HIS A 26 7.72 7.20 16.70
CA HIS A 26 8.67 6.57 17.62
C HIS A 26 8.03 5.33 18.25
N GLU A 27 8.85 4.43 18.79
CA GLU A 27 8.40 3.19 19.43
C GLU A 27 7.69 3.46 20.75
N ASP A 28 6.45 3.95 20.65
CA ASP A 28 5.58 4.22 21.81
C ASP A 28 4.14 3.70 21.55
N SER A 29 3.14 4.56 21.68
CA SER A 29 1.72 4.21 21.48
C SER A 29 1.20 4.49 20.07
N GLN A 30 2.03 5.00 19.17
CA GLN A 30 1.64 5.37 17.80
C GLN A 30 2.39 4.53 16.76
N VAL A 31 1.71 4.12 15.71
CA VAL A 31 2.29 3.24 14.69
C VAL A 31 1.68 3.46 13.31
N CYS A 32 2.51 3.49 12.28
CA CYS A 32 2.07 3.36 10.89
C CYS A 32 2.03 1.89 10.45
N ALA A 33 1.53 1.62 9.24
CA ALA A 33 1.43 0.26 8.72
C ALA A 33 2.78 -0.48 8.67
N LEU A 34 3.83 0.20 8.22
CA LEU A 34 5.16 -0.43 8.05
C LEU A 34 5.90 -0.62 9.38
N GLU A 35 5.72 0.30 10.32
CA GLU A 35 6.23 0.15 11.69
C GLU A 35 5.54 -1.03 12.41
N LEU A 36 4.21 -1.17 12.27
CA LEU A 36 3.49 -2.34 12.78
C LEU A 36 4.05 -3.65 12.19
N LEU A 37 4.35 -3.65 10.90
CA LEU A 37 4.92 -4.81 10.25
C LEU A 37 6.29 -5.15 10.84
N SER A 38 7.16 -4.17 11.06
CA SER A 38 8.47 -4.37 11.70
C SER A 38 8.36 -5.01 13.08
N VAL A 39 7.37 -4.56 13.87
CA VAL A 39 7.10 -5.13 15.22
C VAL A 39 6.64 -6.59 15.13
N VAL A 40 5.71 -6.89 14.22
CA VAL A 40 5.18 -8.26 14.06
C VAL A 40 6.24 -9.23 13.54
N GLN A 41 7.16 -8.76 12.72
CA GLN A 41 8.27 -9.56 12.19
C GLN A 41 9.46 -9.67 13.16
N GLY A 42 9.46 -8.91 14.25
CA GLY A 42 10.56 -8.90 15.22
C GLY A 42 11.84 -8.29 14.69
N VAL A 43 11.75 -7.41 13.71
CA VAL A 43 12.89 -6.62 13.20
C VAL A 43 12.97 -5.27 13.90
N SER A 44 14.07 -4.54 13.70
CA SER A 44 14.22 -3.19 14.25
C SER A 44 13.09 -2.28 13.83
N TRP A 45 12.64 -1.42 14.75
CA TRP A 45 11.60 -0.42 14.49
C TRP A 45 11.95 0.45 13.27
N THR A 46 11.10 0.42 12.25
CA THR A 46 11.30 1.18 11.02
C THR A 46 10.00 1.31 10.21
N ASP A 47 9.84 2.42 9.52
CA ASP A 47 8.85 2.65 8.49
C ASP A 47 9.28 2.13 7.09
N SER A 48 10.46 1.52 7.03
CA SER A 48 11.09 1.01 5.80
C SER A 48 11.72 -0.36 6.02
N PRO A 49 10.95 -1.40 6.39
CA PRO A 49 11.50 -2.74 6.61
C PRO A 49 12.11 -3.28 5.30
N THR A 50 13.42 -3.51 5.30
CA THR A 50 14.16 -3.93 4.10
C THR A 50 13.83 -5.33 3.65
N ASP A 51 13.55 -6.22 4.62
CA ASP A 51 13.33 -7.64 4.38
C ASP A 51 12.00 -7.97 3.69
N VAL A 52 11.07 -6.99 3.65
CA VAL A 52 9.76 -7.11 2.99
C VAL A 52 9.56 -6.09 1.89
N ARG A 53 10.60 -5.32 1.56
CA ARG A 53 10.50 -4.19 0.65
C ARG A 53 10.52 -4.63 -0.81
N THR A 54 9.38 -4.99 -1.31
CA THR A 54 9.18 -5.22 -2.75
C THR A 54 8.69 -3.97 -3.47
N PHE A 55 7.96 -3.11 -2.78
CA PHE A 55 7.54 -1.77 -3.21
C PHE A 55 7.20 -0.92 -1.98
N ASP A 56 7.14 0.39 -2.15
CA ASP A 56 6.96 1.33 -1.05
C ASP A 56 5.47 1.56 -0.76
N LEU A 57 5.00 1.12 0.41
CA LEU A 57 3.63 1.35 0.88
C LEU A 57 3.44 2.65 1.67
N ARG A 58 4.50 3.44 1.90
CA ARG A 58 4.39 4.68 2.72
C ARG A 58 3.37 5.65 2.14
N ALA A 59 3.38 5.83 0.83
CA ALA A 59 2.42 6.70 0.15
C ALA A 59 0.96 6.27 0.38
N LEU A 60 0.68 4.96 0.42
CA LEU A 60 -0.66 4.44 0.75
C LEU A 60 -1.00 4.64 2.23
N ASN A 61 -0.02 4.49 3.13
CA ASN A 61 -0.25 4.74 4.55
C ASN A 61 -0.58 6.22 4.83
N ASP A 62 0.02 7.13 4.07
CA ASP A 62 -0.06 8.57 4.31
C ASP A 62 -1.18 9.28 3.53
N ILE A 63 -2.03 8.52 2.83
CA ILE A 63 -3.23 9.07 2.20
C ILE A 63 -4.11 9.77 3.25
N ASP A 64 -4.66 10.92 2.88
CA ASP A 64 -5.54 11.73 3.72
C ASP A 64 -6.92 11.07 3.88
N VAL A 65 -6.99 10.13 4.81
CA VAL A 65 -8.20 9.42 5.22
C VAL A 65 -8.21 9.27 6.75
N SER A 66 -9.36 8.97 7.34
CA SER A 66 -9.43 8.70 8.79
C SER A 66 -8.57 7.49 9.20
N ASN A 67 -8.12 7.46 10.43
CA ASN A 67 -7.31 6.35 10.95
C ASN A 67 -8.10 5.03 10.99
N GLU A 68 -9.40 5.09 11.19
CA GLU A 68 -10.33 3.94 11.10
C GLU A 68 -10.38 3.39 9.67
N CYS A 69 -10.55 4.25 8.69
CA CYS A 69 -10.53 3.89 7.28
C CYS A 69 -9.19 3.28 6.89
N ARG A 70 -8.09 3.96 7.24
CA ARG A 70 -6.72 3.47 7.03
C ARG A 70 -6.52 2.07 7.62
N THR A 71 -6.90 1.87 8.87
CA THR A 71 -6.77 0.58 9.58
C THR A 71 -7.57 -0.53 8.89
N THR A 72 -8.82 -0.24 8.56
CA THR A 72 -9.72 -1.21 7.92
C THR A 72 -9.17 -1.72 6.59
N TYR A 73 -8.66 -0.81 5.74
CA TYR A 73 -8.23 -1.17 4.39
C TYR A 73 -6.77 -1.58 4.29
N LEU A 74 -5.88 -1.08 5.15
CA LEU A 74 -4.46 -1.42 5.06
C LEU A 74 -4.07 -2.73 5.75
N LEU A 75 -4.75 -3.17 6.81
CA LEU A 75 -4.37 -4.42 7.48
C LEU A 75 -4.38 -5.65 6.56
N PRO A 76 -5.43 -5.90 5.75
CA PRO A 76 -5.40 -7.02 4.81
C PRO A 76 -4.36 -6.85 3.71
N VAL A 77 -4.12 -5.63 3.24
CA VAL A 77 -3.05 -5.33 2.26
C VAL A 77 -1.68 -5.60 2.88
N LEU A 78 -1.46 -5.17 4.12
CA LEU A 78 -0.19 -5.32 4.83
C LEU A 78 0.16 -6.80 5.05
N ALA A 79 -0.81 -7.65 5.39
CA ALA A 79 -0.61 -9.08 5.51
C ALA A 79 -0.15 -9.71 4.19
N ARG A 80 -0.76 -9.32 3.08
CA ARG A 80 -0.35 -9.77 1.74
C ARG A 80 1.02 -9.24 1.35
N TYR A 81 1.29 -7.98 1.63
CA TYR A 81 2.58 -7.34 1.39
C TYR A 81 3.72 -8.04 2.14
N ALA A 82 3.52 -8.33 3.42
CA ALA A 82 4.50 -9.04 4.25
C ALA A 82 4.90 -10.40 3.68
N ASN A 83 3.97 -11.09 3.05
CA ASN A 83 4.18 -12.41 2.46
C ASN A 83 4.59 -12.35 0.97
N SER A 84 4.73 -11.17 0.41
CA SER A 84 4.99 -10.97 -1.02
C SER A 84 6.41 -11.34 -1.46
N LEU A 85 7.37 -11.37 -0.54
CA LEU A 85 8.77 -11.73 -0.83
C LEU A 85 8.93 -13.11 -1.45
N GLU A 86 8.02 -14.04 -1.16
CA GLU A 86 8.10 -15.40 -1.71
C GLU A 86 7.77 -15.47 -3.20
N TRP A 87 6.95 -14.56 -3.70
CA TRP A 87 6.42 -14.63 -5.07
C TRP A 87 6.71 -13.40 -5.93
N ILE A 88 6.85 -12.19 -5.37
CA ILE A 88 7.11 -10.97 -6.15
C ILE A 88 8.43 -11.01 -6.92
N PRO A 89 9.58 -11.50 -6.40
CA PRO A 89 10.81 -11.53 -7.19
C PRO A 89 10.68 -12.26 -8.52
N LYS A 90 9.76 -13.24 -8.59
CA LYS A 90 9.50 -14.03 -9.81
C LYS A 90 8.48 -13.37 -10.74
N ARG A 91 7.70 -12.42 -10.27
CA ARG A 91 6.57 -11.80 -10.97
C ARG A 91 6.53 -10.28 -10.81
N GLN A 92 7.63 -9.67 -10.43
CA GLN A 92 7.69 -8.24 -10.10
C GLN A 92 7.19 -7.36 -11.25
N GLU A 93 7.61 -7.62 -12.46
CA GLU A 93 7.19 -6.86 -13.63
C GLU A 93 5.67 -6.96 -13.86
N GLU A 94 5.12 -8.18 -13.77
CA GLU A 94 3.68 -8.40 -13.89
C GLU A 94 2.90 -7.65 -12.80
N VAL A 95 3.34 -7.74 -11.55
CA VAL A 95 2.69 -7.08 -10.41
C VAL A 95 2.73 -5.56 -10.56
N VAL A 96 3.88 -4.99 -10.89
CA VAL A 96 4.04 -3.55 -11.13
C VAL A 96 3.15 -3.09 -12.28
N THR A 97 3.14 -3.83 -13.39
CA THR A 97 2.28 -3.53 -14.54
C THR A 97 0.80 -3.52 -14.15
N ARG A 98 0.33 -4.54 -13.45
CA ARG A 98 -1.08 -4.64 -13.02
C ARG A 98 -1.47 -3.54 -12.03
N LEU A 99 -0.60 -3.24 -11.06
CA LEU A 99 -0.85 -2.16 -10.10
C LEU A 99 -0.91 -0.80 -10.79
N THR A 100 0.01 -0.53 -11.71
CA THR A 100 0.01 0.72 -12.48
C THR A 100 -1.26 0.86 -13.30
N LEU A 101 -1.66 -0.19 -14.02
CA LEU A 101 -2.89 -0.18 -14.81
C LEU A 101 -4.14 0.00 -13.94
N LEU A 102 -4.23 -0.69 -12.80
CA LEU A 102 -5.34 -0.50 -11.87
C LEU A 102 -5.41 0.94 -11.34
N THR A 103 -4.27 1.52 -11.01
CA THR A 103 -4.18 2.91 -10.55
C THR A 103 -4.68 3.87 -11.63
N VAL A 104 -4.21 3.73 -12.86
CA VAL A 104 -4.64 4.58 -13.98
C VAL A 104 -6.11 4.37 -14.29
N ASN A 105 -6.57 3.13 -14.41
CA ASN A 105 -7.94 2.81 -14.80
C ASN A 105 -8.99 3.16 -13.73
N ARG A 106 -8.63 3.08 -12.44
CA ARG A 106 -9.60 3.17 -11.34
C ARG A 106 -9.48 4.43 -10.50
N LEU A 107 -8.26 4.93 -10.28
CA LEU A 107 -8.04 6.12 -9.45
C LEU A 107 -7.85 7.38 -10.32
N ILE A 108 -6.90 7.35 -11.24
CA ILE A 108 -6.60 8.52 -12.07
C ILE A 108 -7.81 8.88 -12.95
N ALA A 109 -8.45 7.88 -13.57
CA ALA A 109 -9.62 8.10 -14.42
C ALA A 109 -10.81 8.75 -13.71
N GLU A 110 -10.90 8.66 -12.37
CA GLU A 110 -11.97 9.25 -11.58
C GLU A 110 -11.66 10.66 -11.06
N LEU A 111 -10.48 11.22 -11.35
CA LEU A 111 -10.14 12.57 -10.90
C LEU A 111 -11.05 13.62 -11.56
N PRO A 112 -11.77 14.45 -10.78
CA PRO A 112 -12.75 15.41 -11.32
C PRO A 112 -12.15 16.46 -12.26
N ALA A 113 -10.87 16.78 -12.08
CA ALA A 113 -10.17 17.79 -12.88
C ALA A 113 -9.73 17.31 -14.27
N LEU A 114 -9.85 16.00 -14.58
CA LEU A 114 -9.45 15.48 -15.88
C LEU A 114 -10.46 15.78 -16.98
N PRO A 115 -10.01 16.25 -18.16
CA PRO A 115 -10.84 16.31 -19.36
C PRO A 115 -11.39 14.93 -19.72
N ASP A 116 -12.63 14.88 -20.25
CA ASP A 116 -13.31 13.61 -20.57
C ASP A 116 -12.53 12.73 -21.54
N ALA A 117 -11.86 13.32 -22.54
CA ALA A 117 -11.04 12.58 -23.49
C ALA A 117 -9.87 11.83 -22.78
N ILE A 118 -9.20 12.49 -21.84
CA ILE A 118 -8.12 11.91 -21.06
C ILE A 118 -8.65 10.86 -20.09
N ARG A 119 -9.78 11.12 -19.46
CA ARG A 119 -10.48 10.17 -18.60
C ARG A 119 -10.78 8.86 -19.33
N MET A 120 -11.31 8.94 -20.55
CA MET A 120 -11.57 7.77 -21.39
C MET A 120 -10.28 7.02 -21.76
N GLN A 121 -9.20 7.73 -22.09
CA GLN A 121 -7.90 7.09 -22.34
C GLN A 121 -7.40 6.35 -21.10
N CYS A 122 -7.53 6.93 -19.92
CA CYS A 122 -7.17 6.27 -18.65
C CYS A 122 -8.00 5.02 -18.40
N HIS A 123 -9.32 5.08 -18.56
CA HIS A 123 -10.20 3.91 -18.38
C HIS A 123 -9.86 2.76 -19.34
N ASN A 124 -9.47 3.06 -20.56
CA ASN A 124 -9.26 2.08 -21.62
C ASN A 124 -7.82 1.60 -21.75
N ALA A 125 -6.86 2.16 -20.99
CA ALA A 125 -5.46 1.75 -21.05
C ALA A 125 -5.30 0.27 -20.65
N LYS A 126 -4.69 -0.53 -21.53
CA LYS A 126 -4.42 -1.95 -21.35
C LYS A 126 -2.94 -2.27 -21.21
N THR A 127 -2.08 -1.32 -21.57
CA THR A 127 -0.63 -1.44 -21.52
C THR A 127 0.00 -0.28 -20.76
N LEU A 128 1.23 -0.46 -20.27
CA LEU A 128 1.99 0.64 -19.64
C LEU A 128 2.26 1.79 -20.63
N GLY A 129 2.43 1.49 -21.92
CA GLY A 129 2.61 2.50 -22.96
C GLY A 129 1.37 3.39 -23.11
N GLU A 130 0.18 2.80 -23.16
CA GLU A 130 -1.09 3.52 -23.21
C GLU A 130 -1.34 4.33 -21.92
N ALA A 131 -1.04 3.77 -20.76
CA ALA A 131 -1.15 4.47 -19.47
C ALA A 131 -0.22 5.68 -19.41
N LYS A 132 1.03 5.55 -19.87
CA LYS A 132 1.99 6.67 -19.97
C LYS A 132 1.53 7.74 -20.97
N ALA A 133 0.98 7.34 -22.10
CA ALA A 133 0.44 8.28 -23.10
C ALA A 133 -0.73 9.08 -22.52
N ALA A 134 -1.66 8.45 -21.81
CA ALA A 134 -2.77 9.12 -21.13
C ALA A 134 -2.28 10.11 -20.06
N ALA A 135 -1.24 9.75 -19.30
CA ALA A 135 -0.68 10.61 -18.25
C ALA A 135 0.08 11.84 -18.78
N ARG A 136 0.48 11.83 -20.07
CA ARG A 136 1.18 12.96 -20.71
C ARG A 136 0.26 13.86 -21.54
N ALA A 137 -0.95 13.43 -21.75
CA ALA A 137 -1.96 14.22 -22.46
C ALA A 137 -2.57 15.29 -21.57
#